data_3667aa42ea4da4859f878223606dea1c
#
_entry.id   3667aa42ea4da4859f878223606dea1c
#
_cell.length_a   1.000
_cell.length_b   1.000
_cell.length_c   1.000
_cell.angle_alpha   90.00
_cell.angle_beta   90.00
_cell.angle_gamma   90.00
#
_symmetry.space_group_name_H-M   'P 1'
#
loop_
_entity.id
_entity.type
_entity.pdbx_description
1 polymer ?
#
loop_
_entity_poly.entity_id
_entity_poly.type
_entity_poly.pdbx_seq_one_letter_code
_entity_poly.pdbx_strand_id
1 'polypeptide(L)' 'MDKQTKTAAELEEIVKQRIGAGDFTVTVHSKPETGWHATIYGRQPTEVHRCQVMADTIVTELSQHYDLAD' A
#
# COMPACT_ATOMS: atom_id res chain seq x y z
N MET A 1 -18.60 9.71 -7.74
CA MET A 1 -18.82 8.31 -7.35
C MET A 1 -18.10 8.02 -6.06
N ASP A 2 -18.77 7.25 -5.22
CA ASP A 2 -18.22 6.99 -3.90
C ASP A 2 -17.14 5.93 -3.96
N LYS A 3 -16.05 6.18 -3.27
CA LYS A 3 -14.99 5.20 -3.13
C LYS A 3 -15.42 4.13 -2.12
N GLN A 4 -14.94 2.92 -2.32
CA GLN A 4 -15.13 1.87 -1.34
C GLN A 4 -14.17 2.08 -0.17
N THR A 5 -14.66 1.81 1.04
CA THR A 5 -13.84 1.90 2.24
C THR A 5 -13.29 0.53 2.59
N LYS A 6 -11.99 0.46 2.84
CA LYS A 6 -11.31 -0.79 3.19
C LYS A 6 -10.46 -0.60 4.43
N THR A 7 -10.29 -1.67 5.21
CA THR A 7 -9.41 -1.62 6.38
C THR A 7 -7.95 -1.61 5.95
N ALA A 8 -7.08 -1.22 6.88
CA ALA A 8 -5.65 -1.24 6.62
C ALA A 8 -5.18 -2.64 6.22
N ALA A 9 -5.69 -3.68 6.90
CA ALA A 9 -5.32 -5.06 6.59
C ALA A 9 -5.73 -5.45 5.17
N GLU A 10 -6.90 -5.03 4.73
CA GLU A 10 -7.37 -5.32 3.38
C GLU A 10 -6.52 -4.62 2.33
N LEU A 11 -6.18 -3.36 2.56
CA LEU A 11 -5.34 -2.60 1.64
C LEU A 11 -3.93 -3.16 1.59
N GLU A 12 -3.39 -3.57 2.73
CA GLU A 12 -2.07 -4.22 2.79
C GLU A 12 -2.03 -5.47 1.92
N GLU A 13 -3.07 -6.29 2.02
CA GLU A 13 -3.16 -7.50 1.23
C GLU A 13 -3.23 -7.20 -0.26
N ILE A 14 -4.03 -6.22 -0.65
CA ILE A 14 -4.15 -5.83 -2.06
C ILE A 14 -2.81 -5.33 -2.61
N VAL A 15 -2.13 -4.47 -1.85
CA VAL A 15 -0.82 -3.93 -2.28
C VAL A 15 0.19 -5.06 -2.40
N LYS A 16 0.22 -5.97 -1.42
CA LYS A 16 1.15 -7.09 -1.42
C LYS A 16 0.92 -8.00 -2.63
N GLN A 17 -0.33 -8.28 -2.94
CA GLN A 17 -0.66 -9.13 -4.10
C GLN A 17 -0.24 -8.46 -5.41
N ARG A 18 -0.37 -7.16 -5.50
CA ARG A 18 0.02 -6.42 -6.69
C ARG A 18 1.54 -6.39 -6.89
N ILE A 19 2.29 -6.28 -5.81
CA ILE A 19 3.75 -6.31 -5.87
C ILE A 19 4.24 -7.71 -6.23
N GLY A 20 3.61 -8.73 -5.66
CA GLY A 20 3.98 -10.13 -5.90
C GLY A 20 4.65 -10.75 -4.70
N ALA A 21 5.17 -11.97 -4.89
CA ALA A 21 5.84 -12.70 -3.83
C ALA A 21 7.19 -12.08 -3.49
N GLY A 22 7.55 -12.09 -2.20
CA GLY A 22 8.81 -11.56 -1.76
C GLY A 22 8.92 -11.58 -0.23
N ASP A 23 10.13 -11.35 0.26
CA ASP A 23 10.40 -11.32 1.70
C ASP A 23 10.27 -9.88 2.21
N PHE A 24 9.04 -9.40 2.23
CA PHE A 24 8.74 -8.05 2.67
C PHE A 24 7.39 -7.97 3.36
N THR A 25 7.20 -6.91 4.13
CA THR A 25 5.94 -6.62 4.81
C THR A 25 5.40 -5.28 4.32
N VAL A 26 4.09 -5.22 4.09
CA VAL A 26 3.40 -3.98 3.72
C VAL A 26 2.64 -3.48 4.94
N THR A 27 2.81 -2.21 5.26
CA THR A 27 2.07 -1.54 6.34
C THR A 27 1.32 -0.34 5.76
N VAL A 28 0.01 -0.32 5.95
CA VAL A 28 -0.83 0.78 5.51
C VAL A 28 -1.15 1.69 6.70
N HIS A 29 -1.02 2.99 6.47
CA HIS A 29 -1.34 3.98 7.51
C HIS A 29 -2.01 5.19 6.88
N SER A 30 -2.75 5.94 7.69
CA SER A 30 -3.44 7.13 7.21
C SER A 30 -2.46 8.26 6.95
N LYS A 31 -2.79 9.10 5.98
CA LYS A 31 -1.99 10.26 5.62
C LYS A 31 -2.94 11.42 5.29
N PRO A 32 -2.80 12.56 5.97
CA PRO A 32 -3.76 13.67 5.81
C PRO A 32 -3.91 14.19 4.39
N GLU A 33 -2.82 14.19 3.64
CA GLU A 33 -2.83 14.80 2.29
C GLU A 33 -3.41 13.89 1.22
N THR A 34 -3.18 12.58 1.33
CA THR A 34 -3.54 11.63 0.28
C THR A 34 -4.55 10.58 0.72
N GLY A 35 -4.95 10.61 1.99
CA GLY A 35 -5.85 9.64 2.58
C GLY A 35 -5.13 8.48 3.24
N TRP A 36 -4.29 7.78 2.51
CA TRP A 36 -3.52 6.66 3.06
C TRP A 36 -2.27 6.41 2.25
N HIS A 37 -1.36 5.66 2.85
CA HIS A 37 -0.08 5.37 2.25
C HIS A 37 0.38 3.98 2.69
N ALA A 38 1.23 3.34 1.89
CA ALA A 38 1.81 2.03 2.21
C ALA A 38 3.31 2.15 2.34
N THR A 39 3.86 1.54 3.40
CA THR A 39 5.30 1.49 3.63
C THR A 39 5.76 0.04 3.54
N ILE A 40 6.88 -0.19 2.88
CA ILE A 40 7.46 -1.52 2.72
C ILE A 40 8.60 -1.69 3.71
N TYR A 41 8.61 -2.83 4.40
CA TYR A 41 9.67 -3.21 5.33
C TYR A 41 10.22 -4.57 4.91
N GLY A 42 11.52 -4.75 5.02
CA GLY A 42 12.14 -6.00 4.69
C GLY A 42 13.62 -5.99 5.08
N ARG A 43 14.29 -7.11 4.83
CA ARG A 43 15.69 -7.28 5.23
C ARG A 43 16.69 -6.79 4.19
N GLN A 44 16.30 -6.79 2.93
CA GLN A 44 17.19 -6.41 1.83
C GLN A 44 16.85 -5.01 1.33
N PRO A 45 17.73 -4.02 1.57
CA PRO A 45 17.43 -2.62 1.19
C PRO A 45 17.11 -2.43 -0.28
N THR A 46 17.81 -3.13 -1.17
CA THR A 46 17.57 -3.01 -2.60
C THR A 46 16.17 -3.48 -2.98
N GLU A 47 15.75 -4.62 -2.42
CA GLU A 47 14.41 -5.15 -2.66
C GLU A 47 13.35 -4.27 -2.04
N VAL A 48 13.58 -3.79 -0.83
CA VAL A 48 12.65 -2.87 -0.16
C VAL A 48 12.46 -1.60 -0.99
N HIS A 49 13.55 -1.03 -1.48
CA HIS A 49 13.47 0.17 -2.31
C HIS A 49 12.65 -0.05 -3.57
N ARG A 50 12.89 -1.15 -4.27
CA ARG A 50 12.15 -1.50 -5.47
C ARG A 50 10.65 -1.70 -5.17
N CYS A 51 10.35 -2.44 -4.11
CA CYS A 51 8.98 -2.67 -3.69
C CYS A 51 8.30 -1.38 -3.26
N GLN A 52 9.04 -0.47 -2.61
CA GLN A 52 8.48 0.82 -2.20
C GLN A 52 8.09 1.67 -3.42
N VAL A 53 8.91 1.69 -4.45
CA VAL A 53 8.58 2.41 -5.68
C VAL A 53 7.31 1.83 -6.33
N MET A 54 7.21 0.50 -6.37
CA MET A 54 6.00 -0.16 -6.88
C MET A 54 4.80 0.16 -6.01
N ALA A 55 4.96 0.12 -4.69
CA ALA A 55 3.88 0.41 -3.75
C ALA A 55 3.37 1.84 -3.92
N ASP A 56 4.26 2.80 -4.11
CA ASP A 56 3.87 4.19 -4.29
C ASP A 56 2.97 4.35 -5.53
N THR A 57 3.31 3.69 -6.62
CA THR A 57 2.51 3.70 -7.85
C THR A 57 1.16 3.01 -7.61
N ILE A 58 1.18 1.86 -6.95
CA ILE A 58 -0.04 1.09 -6.65
C ILE A 58 -0.97 1.91 -5.75
N VAL A 59 -0.43 2.55 -4.72
CA VAL A 59 -1.21 3.38 -3.80
C VAL A 59 -1.86 4.56 -4.54
N THR A 60 -1.12 5.20 -5.44
CA THR A 60 -1.67 6.30 -6.23
C THR A 60 -2.88 5.83 -7.04
N GLU A 61 -2.81 4.64 -7.63
CA GLU A 61 -3.92 4.07 -8.36
C GLU A 61 -5.07 3.65 -7.44
N LEU A 62 -4.76 2.90 -6.38
CA LEU A 62 -5.77 2.36 -5.48
C LEU A 62 -6.48 3.46 -4.69
N SER A 63 -5.80 4.55 -4.35
CA SER A 63 -6.41 5.63 -3.59
C SER A 63 -7.50 6.36 -4.37
N GLN A 64 -7.57 6.16 -5.68
CA GLN A 64 -8.66 6.67 -6.50
C GLN A 64 -9.93 5.83 -6.35
N HIS A 65 -9.82 4.61 -5.87
CA HIS A 65 -10.92 3.64 -5.77
C HIS A 65 -11.26 3.28 -4.33
N TYR A 66 -10.32 3.43 -3.40
CA TYR A 66 -10.50 2.99 -2.02
C TYR A 66 -10.06 4.07 -1.03
N ASP A 67 -10.83 4.17 0.05
CA ASP A 67 -10.46 4.99 1.20
C ASP A 67 -10.12 4.05 2.36
N LEU A 68 -9.21 4.52 3.22
CA LEU A 68 -8.85 3.76 4.42
C LEU A 68 -9.91 3.94 5.49
N ALA A 69 -10.40 2.83 6.03
CA ALA A 69 -11.29 2.82 7.18
C ALA A 69 -10.46 3.00 8.44
N ASP A 70 -10.83 3.99 9.23
CA ASP A 70 -10.18 4.21 10.52
C ASP A 70 -10.77 3.32 11.61
#